data_5bef0c4bedc56bac0c092094a3f03267
#
_entry.id   5bef0c4bedc56bac0c092094a3f03267
#
_cell.length_a   1.000
_cell.length_b   1.000
_cell.length_c   1.000
_cell.angle_alpha   90.00
_cell.angle_beta   90.00
_cell.angle_gamma   90.00
#
_symmetry.space_group_name_H-M   'P 1'
#
loop_
_entity.id
_entity.type
_entity.pdbx_description
1 polymer ?
#
loop_
_entity_poly.entity_id
_entity_poly.type
_entity_poly.pdbx_seq_one_letter_code
_entity_poly.pdbx_strand_id
1 'polypeptide(L)'
;MWILEAKKIHKVYGNKLNKQEVLKGIDLGVSKGEFVGIMGPSGSGKTTLLNVLSSIDRVSQGTIDIEGKEFTGMKEKQLAEFRKHHLGFIFQEYNLLDTLTVKENILLPLSITNIPKQEAHRKFEQIARELGIYELKDKYPSEISGGQKQRTSAARAFVHEPSIIFADEPTGALDSKSASDLLGKLSDMNSARKATIIMVTHDPVAASYCSRVIFIRDGQIYTQLNKGDESRQSFFNDIIKTQGVLGGVQQ
;
A
#
# COMPACT_ATOMS: atom_id res chain seq x y z
N MET A 1 -10.67 -12.06 12.21
CA MET A 1 -11.24 -10.70 12.41
C MET A 1 -10.60 -9.78 11.39
N TRP A 2 -11.41 -9.07 10.60
CA TRP A 2 -10.92 -8.14 9.59
C TRP A 2 -10.33 -6.89 10.25
N ILE A 3 -9.17 -6.44 9.80
CA ILE A 3 -8.62 -5.13 10.15
C ILE A 3 -9.19 -4.04 9.25
N LEU A 4 -9.53 -4.40 8.00
CA LEU A 4 -10.24 -3.57 7.04
C LEU A 4 -11.43 -4.36 6.52
N GLU A 5 -12.60 -3.75 6.53
CA GLU A 5 -13.81 -4.28 5.91
C GLU A 5 -14.44 -3.20 5.02
N ALA A 6 -14.56 -3.49 3.73
CA ALA A 6 -15.20 -2.63 2.73
C ALA A 6 -16.43 -3.34 2.20
N LYS A 7 -17.60 -2.68 2.23
CA LYS A 7 -18.89 -3.24 1.83
C LYS A 7 -19.54 -2.40 0.74
N LYS A 8 -19.87 -3.06 -0.38
CA LYS A 8 -20.60 -2.50 -1.53
C LYS A 8 -19.99 -1.18 -2.00
N ILE A 9 -18.68 -1.15 -2.20
CA ILE A 9 -17.96 0.06 -2.58
C ILE A 9 -18.26 0.40 -4.03
N HIS A 10 -18.88 1.55 -4.23
CA HIS A 10 -19.05 2.17 -5.54
C HIS A 10 -18.27 3.48 -5.62
N LYS A 11 -17.65 3.72 -6.76
CA LYS A 11 -17.02 5.02 -7.07
C LYS A 11 -17.41 5.48 -8.46
N VAL A 12 -17.99 6.66 -8.50
CA VAL A 12 -18.42 7.33 -9.72
C VAL A 12 -17.70 8.66 -9.83
N TYR A 13 -17.05 8.90 -10.95
CA TYR A 13 -16.47 10.20 -11.31
C TYR A 13 -17.34 10.93 -12.34
N GLY A 14 -17.11 12.22 -12.48
CA GLY A 14 -17.81 13.06 -13.46
C GLY A 14 -19.01 13.81 -12.91
N ASN A 15 -19.69 14.52 -13.78
CA ASN A 15 -20.86 15.33 -13.49
C ASN A 15 -22.16 14.65 -14.02
N LYS A 16 -23.30 15.33 -13.87
CA LYS A 16 -24.63 14.78 -14.26
C LYS A 16 -24.71 14.30 -15.71
N LEU A 17 -23.88 14.85 -16.62
CA LEU A 17 -23.90 14.53 -18.05
C LEU A 17 -22.93 13.43 -18.46
N ASN A 18 -21.80 13.29 -17.73
CA ASN A 18 -20.75 12.33 -18.03
C ASN A 18 -20.33 11.59 -16.75
N LYS A 19 -21.13 10.63 -16.34
CA LYS A 19 -20.82 9.76 -15.19
C LYS A 19 -20.06 8.54 -15.67
N GLN A 20 -18.93 8.26 -15.01
CA GLN A 20 -18.16 7.04 -15.19
C GLN A 20 -18.09 6.30 -13.86
N GLU A 21 -18.76 5.16 -13.77
CA GLU A 21 -18.65 4.27 -12.63
C GLU A 21 -17.38 3.42 -12.74
N VAL A 22 -16.44 3.65 -11.84
CA VAL A 22 -15.12 2.99 -11.84
C VAL A 22 -15.08 1.81 -10.89
N LEU A 23 -15.77 1.89 -9.74
CA LEU A 23 -15.94 0.75 -8.83
C LEU A 23 -17.42 0.41 -8.73
N LYS A 24 -17.73 -0.89 -8.85
CA LYS A 24 -19.09 -1.40 -9.05
C LYS A 24 -19.48 -2.42 -7.98
N GLY A 25 -19.57 -1.97 -6.72
CA GLY A 25 -20.05 -2.81 -5.62
C GLY A 25 -18.98 -3.79 -5.12
N ILE A 26 -17.77 -3.31 -4.82
CA ILE A 26 -16.70 -4.15 -4.29
C ILE A 26 -16.93 -4.45 -2.80
N ASP A 27 -16.89 -5.73 -2.46
CA ASP A 27 -16.82 -6.24 -1.09
C ASP A 27 -15.43 -6.82 -0.85
N LEU A 28 -14.72 -6.32 0.19
CA LEU A 28 -13.35 -6.71 0.50
C LEU A 28 -13.10 -6.72 2.00
N GLY A 29 -12.59 -7.86 2.51
CA GLY A 29 -12.05 -7.98 3.87
C GLY A 29 -10.54 -8.22 3.82
N VAL A 30 -9.79 -7.57 4.72
CA VAL A 30 -8.35 -7.80 4.91
C VAL A 30 -8.10 -8.15 6.38
N SER A 31 -7.39 -9.24 6.63
CA SER A 31 -7.04 -9.69 7.97
C SER A 31 -5.83 -8.94 8.52
N LYS A 32 -5.74 -8.80 9.85
CA LYS A 32 -4.57 -8.21 10.49
C LYS A 32 -3.31 -9.04 10.18
N GLY A 33 -2.24 -8.36 9.78
CA GLY A 33 -0.98 -8.99 9.40
C GLY A 33 -0.99 -9.65 8.02
N GLU A 34 -2.02 -9.41 7.20
CA GLU A 34 -2.08 -9.92 5.84
C GLU A 34 -1.30 -9.01 4.87
N PHE A 35 -0.61 -9.61 3.90
CA PHE A 35 -0.01 -8.89 2.79
C PHE A 35 -0.82 -9.18 1.53
N VAL A 36 -1.65 -8.23 1.12
CA VAL A 36 -2.59 -8.36 -0.01
C VAL A 36 -2.07 -7.60 -1.22
N GLY A 37 -2.01 -8.28 -2.37
CA GLY A 37 -1.79 -7.66 -3.67
C GLY A 37 -3.11 -7.39 -4.40
N ILE A 38 -3.24 -6.24 -5.04
CA ILE A 38 -4.36 -5.91 -5.94
C ILE A 38 -3.81 -5.78 -7.35
N MET A 39 -4.24 -6.65 -8.25
CA MET A 39 -3.81 -6.71 -9.64
C MET A 39 -4.98 -6.52 -10.61
N GLY A 40 -4.67 -6.28 -11.87
CA GLY A 40 -5.65 -6.15 -12.95
C GLY A 40 -5.13 -5.30 -14.09
N PRO A 41 -5.81 -5.26 -15.25
CA PRO A 41 -5.40 -4.46 -16.40
C PRO A 41 -5.43 -2.96 -16.08
N SER A 42 -4.80 -2.16 -16.96
CA SER A 42 -4.88 -0.70 -16.86
C SER A 42 -6.34 -0.24 -16.93
N GLY A 43 -6.71 0.74 -16.12
CA GLY A 43 -8.08 1.27 -16.07
C GLY A 43 -9.10 0.38 -15.32
N SER A 44 -8.71 -0.75 -14.74
CA SER A 44 -9.64 -1.63 -14.00
C SER A 44 -10.12 -1.08 -12.65
N GLY A 45 -9.55 0.04 -12.16
CA GLY A 45 -9.95 0.68 -10.91
C GLY A 45 -9.05 0.42 -9.69
N LYS A 46 -7.85 -0.19 -9.86
CA LYS A 46 -6.92 -0.54 -8.76
C LYS A 46 -6.53 0.66 -7.89
N THR A 47 -5.96 1.70 -8.51
CA THR A 47 -5.56 2.93 -7.80
C THR A 47 -6.77 3.64 -7.20
N THR A 48 -7.92 3.63 -7.90
CA THR A 48 -9.18 4.16 -7.34
C THR A 48 -9.60 3.39 -6.10
N LEU A 49 -9.52 2.05 -6.12
CA LEU A 49 -9.82 1.23 -4.95
C LEU A 49 -8.85 1.54 -3.80
N LEU A 50 -7.54 1.59 -4.08
CA LEU A 50 -6.55 1.95 -3.07
C LEU A 50 -6.86 3.32 -2.44
N ASN A 51 -7.18 4.32 -3.26
CA ASN A 51 -7.48 5.68 -2.80
C ASN A 51 -8.72 5.75 -1.91
N VAL A 52 -9.79 5.01 -2.24
CA VAL A 52 -10.99 5.01 -1.39
C VAL A 52 -10.78 4.20 -0.10
N LEU A 53 -10.06 3.07 -0.16
CA LEU A 53 -9.72 2.27 1.02
C LEU A 53 -8.79 3.02 1.99
N SER A 54 -7.97 3.91 1.48
CA SER A 54 -7.02 4.72 2.26
C SER A 54 -7.55 6.10 2.64
N SER A 55 -8.82 6.40 2.36
CA SER A 55 -9.46 7.71 2.60
C SER A 55 -8.81 8.91 1.88
N ILE A 56 -7.97 8.67 0.88
CA ILE A 56 -7.45 9.73 -0.02
C ILE A 56 -8.59 10.26 -0.89
N ASP A 57 -9.46 9.37 -1.35
CA ASP A 57 -10.68 9.73 -2.08
C ASP A 57 -11.91 9.19 -1.33
N ARG A 58 -13.08 9.75 -1.61
CA ARG A 58 -14.35 9.35 -0.98
C ARG A 58 -15.07 8.34 -1.85
N VAL A 59 -15.70 7.37 -1.23
CA VAL A 59 -16.64 6.47 -1.93
C VAL A 59 -17.87 7.24 -2.37
N SER A 60 -18.51 6.79 -3.46
CA SER A 60 -19.82 7.31 -3.87
C SER A 60 -20.96 6.61 -3.13
N GLN A 61 -20.78 5.31 -2.82
CA GLN A 61 -21.68 4.49 -2.00
C GLN A 61 -20.86 3.36 -1.33
N GLY A 62 -21.41 2.79 -0.27
CA GLY A 62 -20.80 1.73 0.51
C GLY A 62 -20.13 2.25 1.78
N THR A 63 -19.58 1.35 2.56
CA THR A 63 -18.92 1.66 3.84
C THR A 63 -17.55 1.02 3.92
N ILE A 64 -16.61 1.69 4.59
CA ILE A 64 -15.27 1.18 4.88
C ILE A 64 -15.00 1.35 6.36
N ASP A 65 -14.63 0.26 6.99
CA ASP A 65 -14.23 0.17 8.39
C ASP A 65 -12.77 -0.24 8.49
N ILE A 66 -12.01 0.40 9.38
CA ILE A 66 -10.66 -0.01 9.78
C ILE A 66 -10.62 -0.08 11.30
N GLU A 67 -10.26 -1.25 11.83
CA GLU A 67 -10.19 -1.53 13.27
C GLU A 67 -11.50 -1.24 14.02
N GLY A 68 -12.66 -1.53 13.40
CA GLY A 68 -13.97 -1.27 14.00
C GLY A 68 -14.40 0.20 13.95
N LYS A 69 -13.68 1.03 13.18
CA LYS A 69 -14.03 2.45 12.98
C LYS A 69 -14.43 2.70 11.53
N GLU A 70 -15.71 2.92 11.30
CA GLU A 70 -16.18 3.36 10.00
C GLU A 70 -15.74 4.81 9.74
N PHE A 71 -15.01 5.04 8.67
CA PHE A 71 -14.53 6.37 8.32
C PHE A 71 -15.28 7.02 7.14
N THR A 72 -16.13 6.28 6.46
CA THR A 72 -16.83 6.74 5.24
C THR A 72 -17.64 8.01 5.44
N GLY A 73 -18.28 8.16 6.62
CA GLY A 73 -19.06 9.34 6.99
C GLY A 73 -18.27 10.46 7.71
N MET A 74 -16.97 10.29 7.91
CA MET A 74 -16.15 11.26 8.65
C MET A 74 -15.97 12.58 7.89
N LYS A 75 -15.92 13.70 8.61
CA LYS A 75 -15.53 15.01 8.07
C LYS A 75 -14.02 15.03 7.81
N GLU A 76 -13.54 15.93 6.91
CA GLU A 76 -12.14 15.98 6.49
C GLU A 76 -11.14 16.10 7.66
N LYS A 77 -11.45 16.89 8.68
CA LYS A 77 -10.60 17.00 9.89
C LYS A 77 -10.46 15.65 10.62
N GLN A 78 -11.53 14.88 10.70
CA GLN A 78 -11.55 13.55 11.34
C GLN A 78 -10.79 12.53 10.48
N LEU A 79 -10.96 12.58 9.15
CA LEU A 79 -10.20 11.76 8.20
C LEU A 79 -8.71 12.04 8.26
N ALA A 80 -8.31 13.31 8.35
CA ALA A 80 -6.90 13.69 8.48
C ALA A 80 -6.28 13.13 9.78
N GLU A 81 -7.00 13.21 10.89
CA GLU A 81 -6.57 12.66 12.16
C GLU A 81 -6.54 11.12 12.12
N PHE A 82 -7.50 10.50 11.44
CA PHE A 82 -7.53 9.07 11.22
C PHE A 82 -6.32 8.59 10.38
N ARG A 83 -6.06 9.24 9.22
CA ARG A 83 -4.87 8.93 8.39
C ARG A 83 -3.58 9.01 9.18
N LYS A 84 -3.41 10.07 9.94
CA LYS A 84 -2.21 10.35 10.75
C LYS A 84 -1.85 9.21 11.71
N HIS A 85 -2.84 8.55 12.29
CA HIS A 85 -2.61 7.53 13.32
C HIS A 85 -2.70 6.09 12.80
N HIS A 86 -3.52 5.85 11.77
CA HIS A 86 -3.86 4.49 11.37
C HIS A 86 -3.26 4.05 10.03
N LEU A 87 -2.83 5.00 9.18
CA LEU A 87 -2.46 4.69 7.81
C LEU A 87 -1.02 5.08 7.47
N GLY A 88 -0.31 4.17 6.79
CA GLY A 88 0.97 4.45 6.16
C GLY A 88 0.85 4.42 4.64
N PHE A 89 1.68 5.18 3.92
CA PHE A 89 1.63 5.28 2.47
C PHE A 89 3.02 5.12 1.84
N ILE A 90 3.10 4.25 0.83
CA ILE A 90 4.28 4.09 -0.04
C ILE A 90 3.82 4.37 -1.47
N PHE A 91 4.37 5.39 -2.11
CA PHE A 91 4.01 5.82 -3.46
C PHE A 91 5.09 5.42 -4.47
N GLN A 92 4.71 5.30 -5.73
CA GLN A 92 5.62 4.99 -6.84
C GLN A 92 6.72 6.04 -6.98
N GLU A 93 6.40 7.32 -6.86
CA GLU A 93 7.34 8.45 -6.99
C GLU A 93 7.95 8.89 -5.64
N TYR A 94 8.02 7.99 -4.67
CA TYR A 94 8.61 8.19 -3.33
C TYR A 94 7.94 9.28 -2.48
N ASN A 95 7.52 10.39 -3.05
CA ASN A 95 6.94 11.57 -2.39
C ASN A 95 7.77 12.06 -1.18
N LEU A 96 9.10 12.06 -1.33
CA LEU A 96 10.02 12.63 -0.35
C LEU A 96 10.07 14.15 -0.52
N LEU A 97 10.29 14.86 0.58
CA LEU A 97 10.55 16.29 0.56
C LEU A 97 12.05 16.50 0.32
N ASP A 98 12.40 17.10 -0.82
CA ASP A 98 13.79 17.29 -1.24
C ASP A 98 14.58 18.26 -0.33
N THR A 99 13.87 19.09 0.40
CA THR A 99 14.46 20.03 1.37
C THR A 99 14.77 19.41 2.73
N LEU A 100 14.37 18.17 2.94
CA LEU A 100 14.57 17.41 4.18
C LEU A 100 15.55 16.26 3.95
N THR A 101 16.38 15.97 4.94
CA THR A 101 17.24 14.78 4.95
C THR A 101 16.42 13.50 5.00
N VAL A 102 17.08 12.34 4.77
CA VAL A 102 16.47 11.00 4.94
C VAL A 102 15.84 10.86 6.33
N LYS A 103 16.56 11.24 7.38
CA LYS A 103 16.07 11.20 8.76
C LYS A 103 14.82 12.06 8.95
N GLU A 104 14.85 13.29 8.49
CA GLU A 104 13.74 14.22 8.63
C GLU A 104 12.51 13.76 7.84
N ASN A 105 12.67 13.25 6.62
CA ASN A 105 11.59 12.63 5.86
C ASN A 105 10.92 11.48 6.63
N ILE A 106 11.71 10.59 7.24
CA ILE A 106 11.20 9.45 8.00
C ILE A 106 10.47 9.93 9.27
N LEU A 107 10.97 10.97 9.94
CA LEU A 107 10.40 11.49 11.17
C LEU A 107 9.12 12.33 10.96
N LEU A 108 8.80 12.75 9.75
CA LEU A 108 7.64 13.61 9.46
C LEU A 108 6.33 13.13 10.11
N PRO A 109 5.91 11.84 9.99
CA PRO A 109 4.68 11.39 10.64
C PRO A 109 4.71 11.51 12.16
N LEU A 110 5.88 11.36 12.77
CA LEU A 110 6.05 11.49 14.21
C LEU A 110 6.08 12.94 14.67
N SER A 111 6.54 13.87 13.82
CA SER A 111 6.62 15.30 14.16
C SER A 111 5.26 15.96 14.35
N ILE A 112 4.21 15.41 13.75
CA ILE A 112 2.82 15.87 13.87
C ILE A 112 2.05 15.14 14.98
N THR A 113 2.74 14.27 15.74
CA THR A 113 2.21 13.56 16.91
C THR A 113 2.93 14.06 18.17
N ASN A 114 2.31 13.88 19.33
CA ASN A 114 2.92 14.29 20.62
C ASN A 114 3.88 13.22 21.18
N ILE A 115 4.69 12.61 20.32
CA ILE A 115 5.67 11.59 20.75
C ILE A 115 6.94 12.29 21.27
N PRO A 116 7.49 11.86 22.42
CA PRO A 116 8.75 12.37 22.95
C PRO A 116 9.89 12.22 21.94
N LYS A 117 10.76 13.23 21.83
CA LYS A 117 11.89 13.24 20.87
C LYS A 117 12.78 11.99 20.98
N GLN A 118 13.02 11.52 22.20
CA GLN A 118 13.84 10.32 22.43
C GLN A 118 13.19 9.06 21.85
N GLU A 119 11.88 8.92 22.00
CA GLU A 119 11.13 7.81 21.43
C GLU A 119 11.08 7.88 19.90
N ALA A 120 10.81 9.05 19.34
CA ALA A 120 10.85 9.27 17.90
C ALA A 120 12.22 8.90 17.31
N HIS A 121 13.32 9.26 17.99
CA HIS A 121 14.67 8.91 17.57
C HIS A 121 14.91 7.40 17.61
N ARG A 122 14.47 6.71 18.67
CA ARG A 122 14.56 5.24 18.78
C ARG A 122 13.79 4.54 17.65
N LYS A 123 12.55 4.98 17.37
CA LYS A 123 11.74 4.44 16.26
C LYS A 123 12.42 4.64 14.91
N PHE A 124 12.98 5.84 14.69
CA PHE A 124 13.76 6.13 13.48
C PHE A 124 14.97 5.19 13.34
N GLU A 125 15.79 5.05 14.36
CA GLU A 125 16.99 4.19 14.29
C GLU A 125 16.61 2.75 13.96
N GLN A 126 15.59 2.23 14.62
CA GLN A 126 15.12 0.88 14.41
C GLN A 126 14.67 0.66 12.95
N ILE A 127 13.75 1.49 12.44
CA ILE A 127 13.23 1.32 11.09
C ILE A 127 14.28 1.57 10.00
N ALA A 128 15.17 2.55 10.21
CA ALA A 128 16.23 2.89 9.27
C ALA A 128 17.27 1.75 9.15
N ARG A 129 17.57 1.05 10.26
CA ARG A 129 18.44 -0.12 10.25
C ARG A 129 17.77 -1.32 9.56
N GLU A 130 16.51 -1.61 9.85
CA GLU A 130 15.74 -2.70 9.22
C GLU A 130 15.67 -2.53 7.69
N LEU A 131 15.48 -1.29 7.23
CA LEU A 131 15.44 -0.99 5.80
C LEU A 131 16.83 -0.72 5.17
N GLY A 132 17.91 -0.77 5.96
CA GLY A 132 19.29 -0.64 5.46
C GLY A 132 19.61 0.76 4.93
N ILE A 133 19.08 1.80 5.58
CA ILE A 133 19.26 3.21 5.17
C ILE A 133 19.76 4.11 6.31
N TYR A 134 20.13 3.53 7.45
CA TYR A 134 20.57 4.31 8.61
C TYR A 134 21.80 5.20 8.31
N GLU A 135 22.76 4.68 7.54
CA GLU A 135 23.98 5.41 7.17
C GLU A 135 23.72 6.59 6.20
N LEU A 136 22.50 6.67 5.67
CA LEU A 136 22.07 7.73 4.76
C LEU A 136 21.33 8.87 5.49
N LYS A 137 21.19 8.81 6.80
CA LYS A 137 20.31 9.65 7.62
C LYS A 137 20.46 11.15 7.40
N ASP A 138 21.70 11.61 7.14
CA ASP A 138 22.04 13.02 6.99
C ASP A 138 22.09 13.48 5.51
N LYS A 139 21.83 12.55 4.56
CA LYS A 139 21.77 12.84 3.12
C LYS A 139 20.40 13.37 2.71
N TYR A 140 20.39 14.16 1.65
CA TYR A 140 19.16 14.61 1.00
C TYR A 140 18.69 13.63 -0.09
N PRO A 141 17.41 13.65 -0.50
CA PRO A 141 16.89 12.79 -1.56
C PRO A 141 17.69 12.87 -2.87
N SER A 142 18.22 14.04 -3.23
CA SER A 142 19.07 14.22 -4.42
C SER A 142 20.39 13.46 -4.39
N GLU A 143 20.85 13.04 -3.21
CA GLU A 143 22.16 12.40 -2.98
C GLU A 143 22.06 10.86 -2.90
N ILE A 144 20.87 10.29 -3.04
CA ILE A 144 20.61 8.86 -2.86
C ILE A 144 19.94 8.25 -4.09
N SER A 145 20.17 6.93 -4.30
CA SER A 145 19.58 6.20 -5.43
C SER A 145 18.06 6.03 -5.32
N GLY A 146 17.39 5.70 -6.44
CA GLY A 146 15.95 5.43 -6.48
C GLY A 146 15.52 4.34 -5.48
N GLY A 147 16.24 3.23 -5.38
CA GLY A 147 15.98 2.19 -4.39
C GLY A 147 16.16 2.67 -2.94
N GLN A 148 17.13 3.56 -2.68
CA GLN A 148 17.31 4.18 -1.36
C GLN A 148 16.18 5.17 -1.04
N LYS A 149 15.72 5.96 -2.04
CA LYS A 149 14.54 6.84 -1.89
C LYS A 149 13.30 6.02 -1.53
N GLN A 150 13.08 4.91 -2.21
CA GLN A 150 11.92 4.07 -1.95
C GLN A 150 11.97 3.40 -0.58
N ARG A 151 13.14 2.93 -0.13
CA ARG A 151 13.30 2.44 1.25
C ARG A 151 13.09 3.55 2.29
N THR A 152 13.46 4.80 1.98
CA THR A 152 13.16 5.96 2.83
C THR A 152 11.66 6.23 2.90
N SER A 153 10.96 6.16 1.76
CA SER A 153 9.50 6.28 1.71
C SER A 153 8.81 5.15 2.51
N ALA A 154 9.30 3.92 2.37
CA ALA A 154 8.82 2.79 3.18
C ALA A 154 9.09 3.03 4.68
N ALA A 155 10.30 3.46 5.08
CA ALA A 155 10.60 3.78 6.49
C ALA A 155 9.66 4.83 7.05
N ARG A 156 9.35 5.89 6.29
CA ARG A 156 8.38 6.91 6.66
C ARG A 156 6.97 6.32 6.87
N ALA A 157 6.57 5.38 6.02
CA ALA A 157 5.27 4.72 6.14
C ALA A 157 5.15 3.84 7.38
N PHE A 158 6.25 3.22 7.83
CA PHE A 158 6.27 2.27 8.96
C PHE A 158 6.58 2.91 10.32
N VAL A 159 7.25 4.08 10.36
CA VAL A 159 7.85 4.63 11.60
C VAL A 159 6.85 4.89 12.73
N HIS A 160 5.62 5.22 12.40
CA HIS A 160 4.55 5.49 13.36
C HIS A 160 3.68 4.25 13.66
N GLU A 161 4.08 3.07 13.15
CA GLU A 161 3.42 1.76 13.39
C GLU A 161 1.92 1.80 13.02
N PRO A 162 1.56 2.13 11.77
CA PRO A 162 0.18 2.25 11.37
C PRO A 162 -0.55 0.90 11.38
N SER A 163 -1.87 0.94 11.46
CA SER A 163 -2.72 -0.26 11.37
C SER A 163 -2.63 -0.92 9.99
N ILE A 164 -2.55 -0.12 8.93
CA ILE A 164 -2.46 -0.58 7.54
C ILE A 164 -1.49 0.30 6.75
N ILE A 165 -0.70 -0.33 5.88
CA ILE A 165 0.13 0.34 4.89
C ILE A 165 -0.46 0.12 3.51
N PHE A 166 -0.69 1.21 2.79
CA PHE A 166 -1.09 1.23 1.40
C PHE A 166 0.13 1.52 0.51
N ALA A 167 0.38 0.66 -0.47
CA ALA A 167 1.48 0.80 -1.40
C ALA A 167 0.95 0.85 -2.84
N ASP A 168 1.14 1.98 -3.52
CA ASP A 168 0.73 2.16 -4.91
C ASP A 168 1.96 2.01 -5.82
N GLU A 169 2.03 0.89 -6.56
CA GLU A 169 3.12 0.55 -7.48
C GLU A 169 4.52 0.78 -6.87
N PRO A 170 4.84 0.25 -5.67
CA PRO A 170 6.04 0.66 -4.92
C PRO A 170 7.36 0.31 -5.61
N THR A 171 7.32 -0.52 -6.64
CA THR A 171 8.49 -0.93 -7.44
C THR A 171 8.52 -0.33 -8.84
N GLY A 172 7.51 0.44 -9.24
CA GLY A 172 7.33 0.88 -10.62
C GLY A 172 8.44 1.81 -11.17
N ALA A 173 9.19 2.47 -10.29
CA ALA A 173 10.32 3.35 -10.65
C ALA A 173 11.70 2.73 -10.34
N LEU A 174 11.78 1.42 -10.03
CA LEU A 174 12.99 0.75 -9.59
C LEU A 174 13.53 -0.23 -10.64
N ASP A 175 14.85 -0.43 -10.65
CA ASP A 175 15.46 -1.58 -11.30
C ASP A 175 15.09 -2.89 -10.58
N SER A 176 15.24 -4.05 -11.27
CA SER A 176 14.81 -5.35 -10.77
C SER A 176 15.50 -5.75 -9.45
N LYS A 177 16.76 -5.37 -9.22
CA LYS A 177 17.49 -5.67 -8.00
C LYS A 177 16.95 -4.85 -6.83
N SER A 178 16.77 -3.54 -7.02
CA SER A 178 16.20 -2.63 -6.02
C SER A 178 14.76 -2.99 -5.69
N ALA A 179 13.97 -3.40 -6.69
CA ALA A 179 12.60 -3.88 -6.50
C ALA A 179 12.56 -5.14 -5.63
N SER A 180 13.37 -6.15 -5.94
CA SER A 180 13.44 -7.39 -5.15
C SER A 180 13.92 -7.16 -3.71
N ASP A 181 14.90 -6.27 -3.50
CA ASP A 181 15.37 -5.89 -2.16
C ASP A 181 14.25 -5.21 -1.34
N LEU A 182 13.53 -4.25 -1.94
CA LEU A 182 12.41 -3.60 -1.28
C LEU A 182 11.30 -4.59 -0.90
N LEU A 183 10.88 -5.44 -1.85
CA LEU A 183 9.81 -6.42 -1.64
C LEU A 183 10.18 -7.45 -0.58
N GLY A 184 11.44 -7.90 -0.56
CA GLY A 184 11.98 -8.73 0.51
C GLY A 184 11.83 -8.06 1.87
N LYS A 185 12.26 -6.81 2.01
CA LYS A 185 12.13 -6.04 3.26
C LYS A 185 10.67 -5.83 3.68
N LEU A 186 9.74 -5.55 2.73
CA LEU A 186 8.31 -5.46 3.04
C LEU A 186 7.75 -6.79 3.55
N SER A 187 8.14 -7.91 2.93
CA SER A 187 7.77 -9.26 3.36
C SER A 187 8.32 -9.59 4.76
N ASP A 188 9.57 -9.23 5.04
CA ASP A 188 10.18 -9.41 6.36
C ASP A 188 9.43 -8.60 7.43
N MET A 189 9.08 -7.35 7.14
CA MET A 189 8.32 -6.49 8.05
C MET A 189 6.89 -7.01 8.26
N ASN A 190 6.23 -7.51 7.19
CA ASN A 190 4.94 -8.18 7.33
C ASN A 190 5.04 -9.39 8.27
N SER A 191 6.04 -10.23 8.09
CA SER A 191 6.23 -11.46 8.87
C SER A 191 6.62 -11.18 10.32
N ALA A 192 7.62 -10.29 10.54
CA ALA A 192 8.19 -10.02 11.85
C ALA A 192 7.31 -9.11 12.72
N ARG A 193 6.72 -8.07 12.11
CA ARG A 193 5.92 -7.05 12.82
C ARG A 193 4.42 -7.29 12.73
N LYS A 194 3.97 -8.30 11.95
CA LYS A 194 2.55 -8.51 11.62
C LYS A 194 1.92 -7.27 11.00
N ALA A 195 2.71 -6.51 10.24
CA ALA A 195 2.23 -5.33 9.55
C ALA A 195 1.23 -5.72 8.45
N THR A 196 0.09 -5.06 8.40
CA THR A 196 -0.88 -5.27 7.31
C THR A 196 -0.51 -4.39 6.13
N ILE A 197 -0.38 -4.98 4.94
CA ILE A 197 0.03 -4.26 3.72
C ILE A 197 -0.97 -4.55 2.61
N ILE A 198 -1.45 -3.50 1.95
CA ILE A 198 -2.27 -3.58 0.74
C ILE A 198 -1.46 -2.92 -0.38
N MET A 199 -1.05 -3.70 -1.37
CA MET A 199 -0.20 -3.25 -2.46
C MET A 199 -0.95 -3.34 -3.79
N VAL A 200 -1.03 -2.24 -4.51
CA VAL A 200 -1.42 -2.24 -5.92
C VAL A 200 -0.17 -2.46 -6.78
N THR A 201 -0.25 -3.38 -7.71
CA THR A 201 0.82 -3.61 -8.68
C THR A 201 0.27 -4.27 -9.95
N HIS A 202 0.95 -4.04 -11.07
CA HIS A 202 0.75 -4.81 -12.31
C HIS A 202 1.84 -5.85 -12.53
N ASP A 203 2.89 -5.84 -11.68
CA ASP A 203 4.02 -6.77 -11.76
C ASP A 203 3.73 -8.07 -11.01
N PRO A 204 3.68 -9.23 -11.70
CA PRO A 204 3.45 -10.53 -11.05
C PRO A 204 4.59 -10.93 -10.11
N VAL A 205 5.83 -10.42 -10.33
CA VAL A 205 6.95 -10.66 -9.40
C VAL A 205 6.65 -9.99 -8.07
N ALA A 206 6.23 -8.71 -8.09
CA ALA A 206 5.86 -7.98 -6.88
C ALA A 206 4.68 -8.67 -6.17
N ALA A 207 3.64 -9.06 -6.90
CA ALA A 207 2.48 -9.74 -6.36
C ALA A 207 2.81 -11.09 -5.71
N SER A 208 3.85 -11.80 -6.19
CA SER A 208 4.25 -13.10 -5.63
C SER A 208 4.78 -13.03 -4.18
N TYR A 209 5.11 -11.84 -3.68
CA TYR A 209 5.49 -11.62 -2.27
C TYR A 209 4.28 -11.55 -1.33
N CYS A 210 3.07 -11.34 -1.88
CA CYS A 210 1.84 -11.25 -1.10
C CYS A 210 1.39 -12.64 -0.61
N SER A 211 0.61 -12.66 0.47
CA SER A 211 -0.08 -13.86 0.95
C SER A 211 -1.37 -14.15 0.18
N ARG A 212 -1.98 -13.11 -0.40
CA ARG A 212 -3.17 -13.19 -1.25
C ARG A 212 -3.09 -12.12 -2.35
N VAL A 213 -3.57 -12.48 -3.54
CA VAL A 213 -3.70 -11.56 -4.68
C VAL A 213 -5.15 -11.50 -5.13
N ILE A 214 -5.68 -10.28 -5.22
CA ILE A 214 -7.03 -9.98 -5.69
C ILE A 214 -6.93 -9.38 -7.08
N PHE A 215 -7.63 -9.97 -8.03
CA PHE A 215 -7.69 -9.47 -9.39
C PHE A 215 -8.95 -8.66 -9.61
N ILE A 216 -8.76 -7.43 -10.11
CA ILE A 216 -9.86 -6.51 -10.44
C ILE A 216 -9.96 -6.40 -11.97
N ARG A 217 -11.18 -6.49 -12.47
CA ARG A 217 -11.53 -6.24 -13.86
C ARG A 217 -12.83 -5.46 -13.94
N ASP A 218 -12.84 -4.42 -14.78
CA ASP A 218 -14.03 -3.59 -15.05
C ASP A 218 -14.74 -3.05 -13.80
N GLY A 219 -13.96 -2.73 -12.76
CA GLY A 219 -14.44 -2.16 -11.48
C GLY A 219 -15.00 -3.18 -10.49
N GLN A 220 -14.81 -4.48 -10.72
CA GLN A 220 -15.26 -5.55 -9.84
C GLN A 220 -14.12 -6.50 -9.48
N ILE A 221 -14.25 -7.23 -8.37
CA ILE A 221 -13.36 -8.35 -8.06
C ILE A 221 -13.70 -9.49 -9.01
N TYR A 222 -12.74 -9.88 -9.84
CA TYR A 222 -12.88 -11.00 -10.78
C TYR A 222 -12.58 -12.34 -10.11
N THR A 223 -11.44 -12.43 -9.41
CA THR A 223 -11.02 -13.63 -8.68
C THR A 223 -9.97 -13.26 -7.64
N GLN A 224 -9.63 -14.22 -6.78
CA GLN A 224 -8.53 -14.09 -5.84
C GLN A 224 -7.74 -15.39 -5.75
N LEU A 225 -6.45 -15.27 -5.51
CA LEU A 225 -5.53 -16.38 -5.26
C LEU A 225 -4.96 -16.24 -3.85
N ASN A 226 -4.92 -17.33 -3.12
CA ASN A 226 -4.25 -17.40 -1.82
C ASN A 226 -3.00 -18.24 -1.96
N LYS A 227 -1.86 -17.72 -1.48
CA LYS A 227 -0.59 -18.43 -1.56
C LYS A 227 -0.56 -19.69 -0.69
N GLY A 228 -1.18 -19.64 0.53
CA GLY A 228 -1.09 -20.75 1.48
C GLY A 228 0.36 -21.11 1.78
N ASP A 229 0.64 -22.42 1.78
CA ASP A 229 1.97 -23.00 2.04
C ASP A 229 2.84 -23.14 0.78
N GLU A 230 2.38 -22.62 -0.35
CA GLU A 230 3.10 -22.71 -1.61
C GLU A 230 4.39 -21.88 -1.60
N SER A 231 5.38 -22.34 -2.40
CA SER A 231 6.56 -21.55 -2.70
C SER A 231 6.19 -20.28 -3.46
N ARG A 232 7.00 -19.23 -3.30
CA ARG A 232 6.81 -17.99 -4.07
C ARG A 232 6.83 -18.25 -5.59
N GLN A 233 7.64 -19.20 -6.07
CA GLN A 233 7.73 -19.53 -7.49
C GLN A 233 6.44 -20.19 -8.01
N SER A 234 5.85 -21.11 -7.24
CA SER A 234 4.55 -21.73 -7.59
C SER A 234 3.47 -20.65 -7.67
N PHE A 235 3.37 -19.83 -6.63
CA PHE A 235 2.38 -18.75 -6.58
C PHE A 235 2.54 -17.73 -7.71
N PHE A 236 3.78 -17.37 -8.06
CA PHE A 236 4.07 -16.53 -9.23
C PHE A 236 3.52 -17.12 -10.53
N ASN A 237 3.71 -18.43 -10.74
CA ASN A 237 3.19 -19.10 -11.94
C ASN A 237 1.65 -19.05 -12.01
N ASP A 238 0.96 -19.19 -10.88
CA ASP A 238 -0.50 -19.11 -10.83
C ASP A 238 -1.02 -17.68 -11.05
N ILE A 239 -0.28 -16.69 -10.56
CA ILE A 239 -0.55 -15.27 -10.84
C ILE A 239 -0.47 -15.01 -12.35
N ILE A 240 0.61 -15.48 -13.03
CA ILE A 240 0.80 -15.29 -14.48
C ILE A 240 -0.33 -15.98 -15.27
N LYS A 241 -0.69 -17.21 -14.93
CA LYS A 241 -1.80 -17.93 -15.59
C LYS A 241 -3.11 -17.14 -15.48
N THR A 242 -3.41 -16.65 -14.28
CA THR A 242 -4.63 -15.86 -14.02
C THR A 242 -4.61 -14.54 -14.77
N GLN A 243 -3.45 -13.86 -14.82
CA GLN A 243 -3.29 -12.62 -15.58
C GLN A 243 -3.45 -12.83 -17.08
N GLY A 244 -2.97 -13.96 -17.63
CA GLY A 244 -3.18 -14.34 -19.03
C GLY A 244 -4.66 -14.50 -19.39
N VAL A 245 -5.44 -15.16 -18.55
CA VAL A 245 -6.91 -15.29 -18.73
C VAL A 245 -7.60 -13.92 -18.67
N LEU A 246 -7.19 -13.03 -17.75
CA LEU A 246 -7.74 -11.68 -17.63
C LEU A 246 -7.43 -10.79 -18.84
N GLY A 247 -6.24 -10.96 -19.44
CA GLY A 247 -5.78 -10.21 -20.61
C GLY A 247 -6.41 -10.66 -21.94
N GLY A 248 -7.26 -11.69 -21.93
CA GLY A 248 -7.94 -12.18 -23.13
C GLY A 248 -7.07 -13.04 -24.05
N VAL A 249 -5.93 -13.52 -23.60
CA VAL A 249 -5.14 -14.53 -24.31
C VAL A 249 -5.84 -15.88 -24.07
N GLN A 250 -6.85 -16.18 -24.93
CA GLN A 250 -7.34 -17.55 -25.05
C GLN A 250 -6.22 -18.39 -25.71
N GLN A 251 -5.81 -19.47 -25.03
CA GLN A 251 -5.00 -20.52 -25.63
C GLN A 251 -5.82 -21.26 -26.71
#